data_536eb96918809a1d7a9345fbca08f188
#
_entry.id   536eb96918809a1d7a9345fbca08f188
#
_cell.length_a   1.000
_cell.length_b   1.000
_cell.length_c   1.000
_cell.angle_alpha   90.00
_cell.angle_beta   90.00
_cell.angle_gamma   90.00
#
_symmetry.space_group_name_H-M   'P 1'
#
loop_
_entity.id
_entity.type
_entity.pdbx_description
1 polymer ?
#
loop_
_entity_poly.entity_id
_entity_poly.type
_entity_poly.pdbx_seq_one_letter_code
_entity_poly.pdbx_strand_id
1 'polypeptide(L)'
;MIEKINRANAPFYVQFELTEKCNNKCYFCYNPLGHVTGNELTTEQVKNILDQLREMNVFRINFNGGEPLTRKDIKEIIQYAYELGFELHMNTNSTLVTDDMAEFISRYMKSVCTSILHSDEKEHDRMTGRIGAYKDVVEGIKTWRRHGVNVEVNVCTSAENYKNIYNIGKLCAELDCYALCSTRYILNDSKNKKMLMDSKMTMELIDMLMKVKEDFPSISDVSLPGPVPYCEVDKEYYEKLRILNIPCQYGYGLARISPVGKVTPCTISDDVIGDLNSKSFSEIWKAEGWTKYEHLCHIPIGCQECSEVKRCKGGCVVYDESIISCGEKVRTKKWGYADGE
;
A
#
# COMPACT_ATOMS: atom_id res chain seq x y z
N MET A 1 -2.71 30.24 2.82
CA MET A 1 -1.50 29.42 2.93
C MET A 1 -1.87 28.11 3.63
N ILE A 2 -1.49 26.97 3.09
CA ILE A 2 -1.67 25.68 3.73
C ILE A 2 -0.65 25.60 4.88
N GLU A 3 -1.12 25.30 6.09
CA GLU A 3 -0.24 25.15 7.25
C GLU A 3 0.73 23.98 7.05
N LYS A 4 2.00 24.18 7.48
CA LYS A 4 3.01 23.13 7.52
C LYS A 4 2.50 21.92 8.31
N ILE A 5 2.72 20.71 7.77
CA ILE A 5 2.49 19.48 8.53
C ILE A 5 3.76 19.18 9.32
N ASN A 6 3.65 19.12 10.65
CA ASN A 6 4.77 18.68 11.48
C ASN A 6 4.96 17.18 11.31
N ARG A 7 6.11 16.76 10.78
CA ARG A 7 6.53 15.38 10.76
C ARG A 7 6.77 14.89 12.18
N ALA A 8 6.33 13.67 12.48
CA ALA A 8 6.62 13.05 13.75
C ALA A 8 8.13 12.78 13.91
N ASN A 9 8.62 12.62 15.16
CA ASN A 9 10.02 12.30 15.44
C ASN A 9 10.46 10.97 14.83
N ALA A 10 9.51 10.08 14.56
CA ALA A 10 9.68 8.81 13.84
C ALA A 10 8.45 8.54 12.96
N PRO A 11 8.55 7.70 11.91
CA PRO A 11 7.36 7.25 11.19
C PRO A 11 6.48 6.42 12.12
N PHE A 12 5.16 6.55 11.97
CA PHE A 12 4.20 5.76 12.72
C PHE A 12 4.31 4.27 12.34
N TYR A 13 4.47 4.01 11.05
CA TYR A 13 4.73 2.67 10.54
C TYR A 13 5.73 2.67 9.38
N VAL A 14 6.39 1.53 9.21
CA VAL A 14 7.36 1.31 8.13
C VAL A 14 6.90 0.15 7.26
N GLN A 15 6.88 0.38 5.95
CA GLN A 15 6.77 -0.68 4.96
C GLN A 15 8.17 -1.20 4.67
N PHE A 16 8.47 -2.41 5.15
CA PHE A 16 9.77 -3.02 4.98
C PHE A 16 9.70 -4.13 3.93
N GLU A 17 10.18 -3.82 2.75
CA GLU A 17 10.30 -4.80 1.67
C GLU A 17 11.53 -5.67 1.90
N LEU A 18 11.28 -6.96 2.12
CA LEU A 18 12.34 -7.90 2.48
C LEU A 18 13.02 -8.54 1.28
N THR A 19 12.35 -8.57 0.12
CA THR A 19 12.87 -9.20 -1.10
C THR A 19 12.22 -8.62 -2.35
N GLU A 20 12.94 -8.62 -3.46
CA GLU A 20 12.39 -8.32 -4.79
C GLU A 20 11.82 -9.58 -5.47
N LYS A 21 12.15 -10.79 -4.96
CA LYS A 21 11.70 -12.06 -5.53
C LYS A 21 10.20 -12.24 -5.32
N CYS A 22 9.51 -12.68 -6.37
CA CYS A 22 8.10 -13.04 -6.32
C CYS A 22 7.83 -14.25 -7.21
N ASN A 23 6.90 -15.10 -6.78
CA ASN A 23 6.45 -16.27 -7.57
C ASN A 23 5.27 -15.94 -8.50
N ASN A 24 4.72 -14.71 -8.43
CA ASN A 24 3.76 -14.16 -9.40
C ASN A 24 4.45 -13.17 -10.35
N LYS A 25 3.76 -12.82 -11.46
CA LYS A 25 4.22 -11.89 -12.48
C LYS A 25 3.12 -10.89 -12.84
N CYS A 26 2.53 -10.25 -11.83
CA CYS A 26 1.44 -9.30 -12.01
C CYS A 26 1.87 -8.16 -12.95
N TYR A 27 1.15 -7.96 -14.06
CA TYR A 27 1.55 -7.00 -15.08
C TYR A 27 1.42 -5.53 -14.67
N PHE A 28 0.77 -5.26 -13.55
CA PHE A 28 0.59 -3.94 -12.95
C PHE A 28 1.49 -3.71 -11.73
N CYS A 29 2.38 -4.67 -11.41
CA CYS A 29 3.22 -4.58 -10.23
C CYS A 29 4.15 -3.37 -10.31
N TYR A 30 4.21 -2.59 -9.23
CA TYR A 30 5.14 -1.47 -9.12
C TYR A 30 6.60 -1.92 -8.97
N ASN A 31 6.81 -3.14 -8.45
CA ASN A 31 8.14 -3.73 -8.32
C ASN A 31 8.54 -4.34 -9.68
N PRO A 32 9.72 -4.03 -10.23
CA PRO A 32 10.17 -4.60 -11.51
C PRO A 32 10.29 -6.11 -11.39
N LEU A 33 9.24 -6.80 -11.75
CA LEU A 33 8.97 -8.23 -12.01
C LEU A 33 10.10 -9.21 -11.64
N GLY A 34 10.45 -9.31 -10.36
CA GLY A 34 11.36 -10.34 -9.86
C GLY A 34 12.82 -10.20 -10.30
N HIS A 35 13.19 -9.06 -10.86
CA HIS A 35 14.60 -8.73 -11.11
C HIS A 35 15.20 -8.17 -9.82
N VAL A 36 16.01 -8.99 -9.17
CA VAL A 36 16.86 -8.51 -8.05
C VAL A 36 17.86 -7.51 -8.63
N THR A 37 17.64 -6.23 -8.31
CA THR A 37 18.46 -5.13 -8.86
C THR A 37 19.77 -4.92 -8.12
N GLY A 38 19.99 -5.64 -7.01
CA GLY A 38 21.18 -5.54 -6.19
C GLY A 38 21.29 -6.65 -5.16
N ASN A 39 22.23 -6.52 -4.24
CA ASN A 39 22.35 -7.43 -3.11
C ASN A 39 21.28 -7.09 -2.10
N GLU A 40 20.33 -7.98 -1.89
CA GLU A 40 19.31 -7.84 -0.84
C GLU A 40 19.98 -7.84 0.55
N LEU A 41 19.37 -7.12 1.48
CA LEU A 41 19.81 -7.07 2.87
C LEU A 41 19.87 -8.49 3.47
N THR A 42 20.97 -8.81 4.13
CA THR A 42 21.12 -10.05 4.89
C THR A 42 20.23 -10.04 6.13
N THR A 43 20.04 -11.20 6.75
CA THR A 43 19.28 -11.33 8.02
C THR A 43 19.83 -10.37 9.08
N GLU A 44 21.15 -10.30 9.24
CA GLU A 44 21.80 -9.44 10.23
C GLU A 44 21.60 -7.95 9.93
N GLN A 45 21.65 -7.56 8.64
CA GLN A 45 21.34 -6.17 8.26
C GLN A 45 19.88 -5.81 8.52
N VAL A 46 18.93 -6.72 8.25
CA VAL A 46 17.51 -6.53 8.57
C VAL A 46 17.32 -6.37 10.07
N LYS A 47 17.93 -7.21 10.90
CA LYS A 47 17.85 -7.10 12.36
C LYS A 47 18.43 -5.79 12.87
N ASN A 48 19.60 -5.38 12.39
CA ASN A 48 20.19 -4.09 12.76
C ASN A 48 19.28 -2.91 12.39
N ILE A 49 18.59 -2.96 11.25
CA ILE A 49 17.62 -1.93 10.88
C ILE A 49 16.41 -1.96 11.82
N LEU A 50 15.91 -3.13 12.20
CA LEU A 50 14.82 -3.27 13.15
C LEU A 50 15.20 -2.67 14.53
N ASP A 51 16.44 -2.88 15.00
CA ASP A 51 16.94 -2.24 16.21
C ASP A 51 16.88 -0.72 16.15
N GLN A 52 17.37 -0.13 15.04
CA GLN A 52 17.32 1.31 14.81
C GLN A 52 15.88 1.86 14.77
N LEU A 53 14.94 1.12 14.15
CA LEU A 53 13.53 1.48 14.13
C LEU A 53 12.91 1.43 15.54
N ARG A 54 13.31 0.45 16.35
CA ARG A 54 12.86 0.33 17.73
C ARG A 54 13.38 1.46 18.63
N GLU A 55 14.66 1.81 18.51
CA GLU A 55 15.25 2.97 19.20
C GLU A 55 14.51 4.28 18.90
N MET A 56 13.97 4.42 17.69
CA MET A 56 13.16 5.57 17.30
C MET A 56 11.68 5.45 17.72
N ASN A 57 11.28 4.39 18.41
CA ASN A 57 9.89 4.13 18.80
C ASN A 57 8.92 4.01 17.61
N VAL A 58 9.35 3.47 16.48
CA VAL A 58 8.43 3.07 15.41
C VAL A 58 7.45 2.05 15.98
N PHE A 59 6.16 2.24 15.73
CA PHE A 59 5.12 1.40 16.31
C PHE A 59 4.87 0.13 15.50
N ARG A 60 4.74 0.27 14.17
CA ARG A 60 4.28 -0.80 13.29
C ARG A 60 5.26 -1.08 12.17
N ILE A 61 5.47 -2.36 11.90
CA ILE A 61 6.18 -2.85 10.72
C ILE A 61 5.21 -3.65 9.85
N ASN A 62 5.17 -3.32 8.57
CA ASN A 62 4.50 -4.10 7.55
C ASN A 62 5.54 -4.74 6.64
N PHE A 63 5.76 -6.03 6.77
CA PHE A 63 6.65 -6.77 5.88
C PHE A 63 5.98 -6.98 4.54
N ASN A 64 6.70 -6.64 3.48
CA ASN A 64 6.24 -6.78 2.09
C ASN A 64 7.45 -6.99 1.16
N GLY A 65 7.28 -6.69 -0.13
CA GLY A 65 8.32 -6.79 -1.16
C GLY A 65 7.78 -7.38 -2.45
N GLY A 66 8.49 -8.33 -3.03
CA GLY A 66 7.93 -9.25 -4.01
C GLY A 66 6.96 -10.19 -3.29
N GLU A 67 7.43 -11.36 -2.86
CA GLU A 67 6.69 -12.26 -1.98
C GLU A 67 7.56 -12.61 -0.76
N PRO A 68 7.23 -12.10 0.45
CA PRO A 68 8.03 -12.33 1.65
C PRO A 68 8.26 -13.81 1.99
N LEU A 69 7.26 -14.67 1.72
CA LEU A 69 7.34 -16.11 2.00
C LEU A 69 8.35 -16.85 1.11
N THR A 70 8.93 -16.22 0.10
CA THR A 70 10.05 -16.79 -0.67
C THR A 70 11.37 -16.70 0.08
N ARG A 71 11.44 -15.89 1.14
CA ARG A 71 12.63 -15.67 1.94
C ARG A 71 12.81 -16.78 2.97
N LYS A 72 13.96 -17.45 2.97
CA LYS A 72 14.19 -18.63 3.85
C LYS A 72 14.27 -18.30 5.33
N ASP A 73 14.74 -17.09 5.66
CA ASP A 73 14.93 -16.57 7.01
C ASP A 73 13.71 -15.76 7.52
N ILE A 74 12.57 -15.80 6.81
CA ILE A 74 11.40 -14.99 7.15
C ILE A 74 10.89 -15.21 8.58
N LYS A 75 10.89 -16.46 9.06
CA LYS A 75 10.47 -16.78 10.44
C LYS A 75 11.39 -16.13 11.49
N GLU A 76 12.69 -16.18 11.25
CA GLU A 76 13.69 -15.57 12.15
C GLU A 76 13.52 -14.05 12.21
N ILE A 77 13.31 -13.39 11.08
CA ILE A 77 13.08 -11.94 11.00
C ILE A 77 11.78 -11.56 11.73
N ILE A 78 10.69 -12.28 11.51
CA ILE A 78 9.40 -12.00 12.14
C ILE A 78 9.50 -12.16 13.65
N GLN A 79 10.09 -13.26 14.12
CA GLN A 79 10.26 -13.51 15.56
C GLN A 79 11.10 -12.42 16.21
N TYR A 80 12.22 -12.03 15.60
CA TYR A 80 13.08 -10.96 16.10
C TYR A 80 12.32 -9.63 16.19
N ALA A 81 11.58 -9.26 15.15
CA ALA A 81 10.78 -8.03 15.17
C ALA A 81 9.68 -8.06 16.27
N TYR A 82 9.05 -9.21 16.48
CA TYR A 82 8.07 -9.39 17.54
C TYR A 82 8.70 -9.23 18.95
N GLU A 83 9.87 -9.83 19.19
CA GLU A 83 10.61 -9.72 20.45
C GLU A 83 11.04 -8.28 20.74
N LEU A 84 11.28 -7.46 19.72
CA LEU A 84 11.49 -6.01 19.84
C LEU A 84 10.19 -5.24 20.18
N GLY A 85 9.02 -5.88 20.15
CA GLY A 85 7.74 -5.29 20.53
C GLY A 85 7.05 -4.46 19.45
N PHE A 86 7.32 -4.72 18.17
CA PHE A 86 6.58 -4.12 17.07
C PHE A 86 5.19 -4.75 16.89
N GLU A 87 4.20 -3.96 16.46
CA GLU A 87 2.99 -4.49 15.87
C GLU A 87 3.31 -4.91 14.43
N LEU A 88 3.14 -6.21 14.12
CA LEU A 88 3.57 -6.80 12.86
C LEU A 88 2.39 -7.11 11.93
N HIS A 89 2.55 -6.71 10.67
CA HIS A 89 1.68 -7.04 9.54
C HIS A 89 2.52 -7.56 8.37
N MET A 90 1.89 -8.27 7.45
CA MET A 90 2.56 -8.75 6.24
C MET A 90 1.65 -8.66 5.03
N ASN A 91 2.17 -8.13 3.92
CA ASN A 91 1.55 -8.27 2.61
C ASN A 91 2.14 -9.49 1.91
N THR A 92 1.31 -10.43 1.54
CA THR A 92 1.69 -11.67 0.84
C THR A 92 0.67 -12.01 -0.23
N ASN A 93 1.08 -12.64 -1.30
CA ASN A 93 0.14 -13.18 -2.28
C ASN A 93 -0.55 -14.47 -1.79
N SER A 94 -0.18 -14.97 -0.62
CA SER A 94 -0.74 -16.14 0.07
C SER A 94 -0.71 -17.46 -0.71
N THR A 95 0.07 -17.54 -1.79
CA THR A 95 0.12 -18.76 -2.62
C THR A 95 1.16 -19.80 -2.15
N LEU A 96 1.99 -19.42 -1.18
CA LEU A 96 3.05 -20.27 -0.59
C LEU A 96 2.76 -20.65 0.86
N VAL A 97 1.52 -20.49 1.30
CA VAL A 97 1.12 -20.74 2.68
C VAL A 97 1.08 -22.23 2.97
N THR A 98 1.70 -22.63 4.07
CA THR A 98 1.63 -23.99 4.65
C THR A 98 1.01 -23.91 6.05
N ASP A 99 0.49 -25.01 6.57
CA ASP A 99 -0.04 -25.07 7.94
C ASP A 99 1.03 -24.67 8.99
N ASP A 100 2.28 -25.13 8.81
CA ASP A 100 3.41 -24.75 9.67
C ASP A 100 3.70 -23.23 9.64
N MET A 101 3.59 -22.58 8.48
CA MET A 101 3.73 -21.12 8.36
C MET A 101 2.54 -20.40 9.00
N ALA A 102 1.32 -20.88 8.78
CA ALA A 102 0.13 -20.26 9.34
C ALA A 102 0.09 -20.36 10.87
N GLU A 103 0.47 -21.51 11.43
CA GLU A 103 0.62 -21.68 12.87
C GLU A 103 1.67 -20.73 13.45
N PHE A 104 2.82 -20.59 12.78
CA PHE A 104 3.85 -19.65 13.19
C PHE A 104 3.33 -18.20 13.15
N ILE A 105 2.78 -17.76 12.03
CA ILE A 105 2.28 -16.39 11.83
C ILE A 105 1.19 -16.01 12.85
N SER A 106 0.31 -16.96 13.21
CA SER A 106 -0.78 -16.72 14.17
C SER A 106 -0.28 -16.27 15.56
N ARG A 107 0.96 -16.61 15.89
CA ARG A 107 1.58 -16.27 17.20
C ARG A 107 2.22 -14.89 17.21
N TYR A 108 2.69 -14.40 16.07
CA TYR A 108 3.57 -13.25 15.99
C TYR A 108 2.98 -12.05 15.24
N MET A 109 2.00 -12.27 14.37
CA MET A 109 1.49 -11.21 13.51
C MET A 109 0.05 -10.83 13.83
N LYS A 110 -0.26 -9.54 13.70
CA LYS A 110 -1.60 -8.99 13.90
C LYS A 110 -2.56 -9.38 12.78
N SER A 111 -2.10 -9.27 11.53
CA SER A 111 -2.84 -9.64 10.34
C SER A 111 -1.93 -9.91 9.15
N VAL A 112 -2.47 -10.59 8.16
CA VAL A 112 -1.89 -10.69 6.82
C VAL A 112 -2.83 -10.02 5.82
N CYS A 113 -2.24 -9.27 4.87
CA CYS A 113 -2.95 -8.67 3.76
C CYS A 113 -2.61 -9.44 2.48
N THR A 114 -3.62 -10.02 1.83
CA THR A 114 -3.45 -10.81 0.61
C THR A 114 -4.15 -10.17 -0.58
N SER A 115 -3.73 -10.52 -1.80
CA SER A 115 -4.28 -9.92 -3.02
C SER A 115 -5.25 -10.86 -3.70
N ILE A 116 -6.53 -10.45 -3.82
CA ILE A 116 -7.49 -11.04 -4.76
C ILE A 116 -7.84 -9.97 -5.80
N LEU A 117 -7.55 -10.23 -7.07
CA LEU A 117 -7.70 -9.25 -8.14
C LEU A 117 -9.01 -9.41 -8.92
N HIS A 118 -9.59 -10.60 -8.86
CA HIS A 118 -10.87 -10.94 -9.49
C HIS A 118 -11.46 -12.19 -8.82
N SER A 119 -12.78 -12.31 -8.75
CA SER A 119 -13.48 -13.49 -8.22
C SER A 119 -13.57 -14.64 -9.22
N ASP A 120 -13.31 -14.39 -10.50
CA ASP A 120 -13.15 -15.41 -11.53
C ASP A 120 -11.70 -15.89 -11.61
N GLU A 121 -11.49 -17.20 -11.62
CA GLU A 121 -10.18 -17.84 -11.62
C GLU A 121 -9.32 -17.42 -12.81
N LYS A 122 -9.89 -17.42 -14.03
CA LYS A 122 -9.14 -17.12 -15.26
C LYS A 122 -8.66 -15.68 -15.28
N GLU A 123 -9.53 -14.75 -14.86
CA GLU A 123 -9.19 -13.33 -14.80
C GLU A 123 -8.16 -13.04 -13.71
N HIS A 124 -8.28 -13.67 -12.53
CA HIS A 124 -7.28 -13.55 -11.48
C HIS A 124 -5.91 -14.07 -11.94
N ASP A 125 -5.87 -15.27 -12.53
CA ASP A 125 -4.63 -15.87 -13.05
C ASP A 125 -4.01 -15.03 -14.17
N ARG A 126 -4.84 -14.47 -15.06
CA ARG A 126 -4.40 -13.52 -16.10
C ARG A 126 -3.74 -12.28 -15.48
N MET A 127 -4.36 -11.71 -14.45
CA MET A 127 -3.87 -10.48 -13.80
C MET A 127 -2.59 -10.74 -13.00
N THR A 128 -2.46 -11.88 -12.37
CA THR A 128 -1.26 -12.27 -11.62
C THR A 128 -0.14 -12.81 -12.50
N GLY A 129 -0.42 -13.11 -13.77
CA GLY A 129 0.53 -13.72 -14.72
C GLY A 129 0.96 -15.14 -14.32
N ARG A 130 0.13 -15.85 -13.52
CA ARG A 130 0.41 -17.23 -13.07
C ARG A 130 -0.87 -18.07 -13.06
N ILE A 131 -0.85 -19.17 -13.83
CA ILE A 131 -1.92 -20.16 -13.83
C ILE A 131 -1.98 -20.86 -12.48
N GLY A 132 -3.19 -21.00 -11.91
CA GLY A 132 -3.45 -21.59 -10.61
C GLY A 132 -3.26 -20.63 -9.43
N ALA A 133 -2.93 -19.36 -9.65
CA ALA A 133 -2.78 -18.39 -8.59
C ALA A 133 -4.06 -18.18 -7.78
N TYR A 134 -5.23 -18.21 -8.44
CA TYR A 134 -6.52 -18.08 -7.77
C TYR A 134 -6.77 -19.23 -6.78
N LYS A 135 -6.56 -20.48 -7.22
CA LYS A 135 -6.75 -21.64 -6.34
C LYS A 135 -5.82 -21.58 -5.14
N ASP A 136 -4.56 -21.26 -5.39
CA ASP A 136 -3.55 -21.20 -4.34
C ASP A 136 -3.84 -20.07 -3.32
N VAL A 137 -4.25 -18.88 -3.76
CA VAL A 137 -4.58 -17.80 -2.82
C VAL A 137 -5.83 -18.12 -2.00
N VAL A 138 -6.87 -18.71 -2.61
CA VAL A 138 -8.08 -19.12 -1.89
C VAL A 138 -7.75 -20.17 -0.84
N GLU A 139 -6.93 -21.17 -1.18
CA GLU A 139 -6.51 -22.20 -0.21
C GLU A 139 -5.57 -21.60 0.86
N GLY A 140 -4.70 -20.68 0.48
CA GLY A 140 -3.87 -19.93 1.43
C GLY A 140 -4.70 -19.15 2.45
N ILE A 141 -5.76 -18.45 2.01
CA ILE A 141 -6.69 -17.74 2.90
C ILE A 141 -7.37 -18.72 3.87
N LYS A 142 -7.88 -19.84 3.35
CA LYS A 142 -8.49 -20.89 4.20
C LYS A 142 -7.50 -21.41 5.24
N THR A 143 -6.23 -21.60 4.84
CA THR A 143 -5.18 -22.05 5.75
C THR A 143 -4.90 -21.01 6.83
N TRP A 144 -4.76 -19.73 6.47
CA TRP A 144 -4.65 -18.65 7.46
C TRP A 144 -5.80 -18.66 8.45
N ARG A 145 -7.05 -18.76 7.95
CA ARG A 145 -8.25 -18.71 8.79
C ARG A 145 -8.37 -19.93 9.70
N ARG A 146 -8.00 -21.15 9.24
CA ARG A 146 -7.95 -22.36 10.09
C ARG A 146 -7.04 -22.18 11.31
N HIS A 147 -5.97 -21.41 11.17
CA HIS A 147 -5.03 -21.09 12.25
C HIS A 147 -5.34 -19.79 13.00
N GLY A 148 -6.50 -19.18 12.77
CA GLY A 148 -6.94 -17.97 13.48
C GLY A 148 -6.23 -16.68 13.06
N VAL A 149 -5.51 -16.67 11.95
CA VAL A 149 -4.86 -15.46 11.41
C VAL A 149 -5.91 -14.53 10.84
N ASN A 150 -5.87 -13.26 11.20
CA ASN A 150 -6.72 -12.24 10.58
C ASN A 150 -6.26 -11.97 9.14
N VAL A 151 -7.17 -12.13 8.19
CA VAL A 151 -6.88 -11.93 6.76
C VAL A 151 -7.59 -10.68 6.25
N GLU A 152 -6.81 -9.75 5.71
CA GLU A 152 -7.28 -8.62 4.92
C GLU A 152 -7.11 -8.97 3.44
N VAL A 153 -8.10 -8.66 2.62
CA VAL A 153 -7.98 -8.79 1.17
C VAL A 153 -7.78 -7.40 0.58
N ASN A 154 -6.69 -7.23 -0.16
CA ASN A 154 -6.46 -6.02 -0.95
C ASN A 154 -6.69 -6.28 -2.43
N VAL A 155 -7.48 -5.43 -3.05
CA VAL A 155 -7.68 -5.40 -4.51
C VAL A 155 -6.91 -4.23 -5.08
N CYS A 156 -5.92 -4.49 -5.94
CA CYS A 156 -5.40 -3.45 -6.80
C CYS A 156 -6.45 -3.17 -7.88
N THR A 157 -7.27 -2.15 -7.63
CA THR A 157 -8.46 -1.85 -8.41
C THR A 157 -8.14 -0.93 -9.58
N SER A 158 -8.57 -1.31 -10.75
CA SER A 158 -8.33 -0.63 -12.03
C SER A 158 -9.60 -0.62 -12.89
N ALA A 159 -9.54 0.07 -14.03
CA ALA A 159 -10.62 0.04 -15.02
C ALA A 159 -10.96 -1.38 -15.52
N GLU A 160 -10.02 -2.34 -15.38
CA GLU A 160 -10.23 -3.72 -15.83
C GLU A 160 -11.04 -4.57 -14.84
N ASN A 161 -10.98 -4.28 -13.53
CA ASN A 161 -11.56 -5.15 -12.50
C ASN A 161 -12.51 -4.46 -11.50
N TYR A 162 -12.67 -3.12 -11.52
CA TYR A 162 -13.45 -2.42 -10.51
C TYR A 162 -14.89 -2.92 -10.39
N LYS A 163 -15.51 -3.35 -11.50
CA LYS A 163 -16.89 -3.90 -11.50
C LYS A 163 -17.02 -5.23 -10.74
N ASN A 164 -15.90 -5.89 -10.49
CA ASN A 164 -15.89 -7.17 -9.79
C ASN A 164 -15.78 -7.03 -8.27
N ILE A 165 -15.62 -5.80 -7.74
CA ILE A 165 -15.36 -5.55 -6.31
C ILE A 165 -16.46 -6.12 -5.40
N TYR A 166 -17.73 -6.07 -5.83
CA TYR A 166 -18.85 -6.64 -5.08
C TYR A 166 -18.76 -8.17 -4.96
N ASN A 167 -18.39 -8.85 -6.04
CA ASN A 167 -18.21 -10.31 -6.04
C ASN A 167 -16.97 -10.71 -5.22
N ILE A 168 -15.93 -9.90 -5.22
CA ILE A 168 -14.78 -10.10 -4.32
C ILE A 168 -15.20 -9.91 -2.86
N GLY A 169 -16.02 -8.91 -2.55
CA GLY A 169 -16.59 -8.73 -1.20
C GLY A 169 -17.38 -9.94 -0.74
N LYS A 170 -18.24 -10.50 -1.61
CA LYS A 170 -18.96 -11.75 -1.33
C LYS A 170 -17.98 -12.90 -1.04
N LEU A 171 -16.96 -13.09 -1.86
CA LEU A 171 -15.92 -14.10 -1.64
C LEU A 171 -15.17 -13.88 -0.32
N CYS A 172 -14.86 -12.64 0.05
CA CYS A 172 -14.24 -12.32 1.34
C CYS A 172 -15.12 -12.75 2.52
N ALA A 173 -16.43 -12.50 2.44
CA ALA A 173 -17.39 -12.94 3.47
C ALA A 173 -17.44 -14.47 3.56
N GLU A 174 -17.48 -15.18 2.42
CA GLU A 174 -17.47 -16.66 2.35
C GLU A 174 -16.18 -17.27 2.91
N LEU A 175 -15.05 -16.58 2.78
CA LEU A 175 -13.75 -16.98 3.29
C LEU A 175 -13.45 -16.48 4.71
N ASP A 176 -14.42 -15.84 5.37
CA ASP A 176 -14.28 -15.25 6.72
C ASP A 176 -13.11 -14.27 6.82
N CYS A 177 -12.90 -13.45 5.78
CA CYS A 177 -11.89 -12.41 5.80
C CYS A 177 -12.32 -11.24 6.70
N TYR A 178 -11.35 -10.69 7.45
CA TYR A 178 -11.56 -9.58 8.38
C TYR A 178 -11.85 -8.27 7.67
N ALA A 179 -11.15 -7.99 6.56
CA ALA A 179 -11.26 -6.71 5.86
C ALA A 179 -11.15 -6.85 4.35
N LEU A 180 -11.76 -5.91 3.63
CA LEU A 180 -11.61 -5.70 2.19
C LEU A 180 -11.11 -4.28 1.94
N CYS A 181 -9.91 -4.18 1.37
CA CYS A 181 -9.31 -2.92 0.95
C CYS A 181 -9.28 -2.84 -0.58
N SER A 182 -9.69 -1.72 -1.14
CA SER A 182 -9.61 -1.45 -2.58
C SER A 182 -8.59 -0.33 -2.83
N THR A 183 -7.35 -0.71 -3.15
CA THR A 183 -6.32 0.28 -3.51
C THR A 183 -6.39 0.57 -5.00
N ARG A 184 -6.65 1.82 -5.37
CA ARG A 184 -6.69 2.18 -6.80
C ARG A 184 -5.33 2.01 -7.44
N TYR A 185 -5.32 1.45 -8.65
CA TYR A 185 -4.12 1.38 -9.47
C TYR A 185 -3.54 2.78 -9.70
N ILE A 186 -2.26 2.92 -9.47
CA ILE A 186 -1.50 4.16 -9.68
C ILE A 186 -0.48 3.89 -10.77
N LEU A 187 -0.48 4.78 -11.78
CA LEU A 187 0.42 4.66 -12.91
C LEU A 187 1.87 4.90 -12.46
N ASN A 188 2.71 3.88 -12.61
CA ASN A 188 4.15 3.97 -12.41
C ASN A 188 4.93 3.94 -13.74
N ASP A 189 4.25 3.60 -14.85
CA ASP A 189 4.80 3.71 -16.19
C ASP A 189 3.70 4.08 -17.21
N SER A 190 4.11 4.59 -18.38
CA SER A 190 3.18 5.03 -19.44
C SER A 190 2.47 3.89 -20.16
N LYS A 191 2.84 2.62 -19.94
CA LYS A 191 2.36 1.47 -20.72
C LYS A 191 0.95 1.03 -20.35
N ASN A 192 0.54 1.27 -19.10
CA ASN A 192 -0.69 0.75 -18.55
C ASN A 192 -1.79 1.83 -18.34
N LYS A 193 -1.77 2.91 -19.13
CA LYS A 193 -2.77 4.01 -19.03
C LYS A 193 -4.23 3.52 -19.06
N LYS A 194 -4.52 2.45 -19.82
CA LYS A 194 -5.85 1.85 -19.91
C LYS A 194 -6.39 1.29 -18.58
N MET A 195 -5.52 1.09 -17.60
CA MET A 195 -5.91 0.61 -16.27
C MET A 195 -6.39 1.72 -15.34
N LEU A 196 -6.15 2.98 -15.70
CA LEU A 196 -6.59 4.11 -14.90
C LEU A 196 -8.10 4.21 -14.90
N MET A 197 -8.65 4.52 -13.74
CA MET A 197 -10.06 4.75 -13.54
C MET A 197 -10.37 6.24 -13.75
N ASP A 198 -11.44 6.53 -14.44
CA ASP A 198 -12.03 7.86 -14.53
C ASP A 198 -12.93 8.17 -13.32
N SER A 199 -13.45 9.39 -13.27
CA SER A 199 -14.34 9.87 -12.20
C SER A 199 -15.61 9.01 -12.07
N LYS A 200 -16.21 8.60 -13.20
CA LYS A 200 -17.41 7.76 -13.18
C LYS A 200 -17.12 6.38 -12.60
N MET A 201 -16.05 5.73 -13.05
CA MET A 201 -15.62 4.43 -12.51
C MET A 201 -15.28 4.54 -11.01
N THR A 202 -14.68 5.66 -10.58
CA THR A 202 -14.38 5.90 -9.15
C THR A 202 -15.66 6.01 -8.33
N MET A 203 -16.67 6.72 -8.80
CA MET A 203 -17.97 6.82 -8.12
C MET A 203 -18.70 5.48 -8.09
N GLU A 204 -18.72 4.73 -9.18
CA GLU A 204 -19.28 3.38 -9.22
C GLU A 204 -18.55 2.42 -8.25
N LEU A 205 -17.22 2.52 -8.12
CA LEU A 205 -16.46 1.77 -7.12
C LEU A 205 -16.86 2.12 -5.70
N ILE A 206 -17.00 3.40 -5.39
CA ILE A 206 -17.43 3.87 -4.06
C ILE A 206 -18.80 3.28 -3.71
N ASP A 207 -19.77 3.31 -4.65
CA ASP A 207 -21.10 2.75 -4.44
C ASP A 207 -21.04 1.23 -4.18
N MET A 208 -20.24 0.50 -4.94
CA MET A 208 -20.07 -0.94 -4.73
C MET A 208 -19.40 -1.26 -3.39
N LEU A 209 -18.40 -0.50 -2.94
CA LEU A 209 -17.77 -0.68 -1.64
C LEU A 209 -18.75 -0.40 -0.48
N MET A 210 -19.58 0.66 -0.60
CA MET A 210 -20.64 0.93 0.38
C MET A 210 -21.63 -0.22 0.43
N LYS A 211 -22.02 -0.77 -0.74
CA LYS A 211 -22.92 -1.92 -0.80
C LYS A 211 -22.30 -3.18 -0.21
N VAL A 212 -21.00 -3.44 -0.41
CA VAL A 212 -20.30 -4.55 0.25
C VAL A 212 -20.37 -4.39 1.76
N LYS A 213 -20.14 -3.19 2.28
CA LYS A 213 -20.18 -2.90 3.72
C LYS A 213 -21.58 -3.12 4.30
N GLU A 214 -22.63 -2.83 3.55
CA GLU A 214 -24.04 -3.04 3.95
C GLU A 214 -24.42 -4.53 3.89
N ASP A 215 -24.14 -5.21 2.77
CA ASP A 215 -24.61 -6.56 2.50
C ASP A 215 -23.81 -7.65 3.25
N PHE A 216 -22.53 -7.36 3.60
CA PHE A 216 -21.62 -8.33 4.26
C PHE A 216 -21.07 -7.79 5.59
N PRO A 217 -21.90 -7.65 6.64
CA PRO A 217 -21.47 -7.08 7.93
C PRO A 217 -20.44 -7.95 8.68
N SER A 218 -20.18 -9.16 8.25
CA SER A 218 -19.08 -10.00 8.75
C SER A 218 -17.70 -9.45 8.38
N ILE A 219 -17.59 -8.66 7.30
CA ILE A 219 -16.38 -7.94 6.95
C ILE A 219 -16.30 -6.68 7.82
N SER A 220 -15.46 -6.71 8.84
CA SER A 220 -15.38 -5.64 9.86
C SER A 220 -14.89 -4.31 9.28
N ASP A 221 -14.05 -4.32 8.26
CA ASP A 221 -13.54 -3.12 7.60
C ASP A 221 -13.63 -3.25 6.07
N VAL A 222 -14.28 -2.25 5.46
CA VAL A 222 -14.30 -2.07 4.00
C VAL A 222 -13.78 -0.68 3.71
N SER A 223 -12.65 -0.59 2.99
CA SER A 223 -11.93 0.66 2.83
C SER A 223 -11.41 0.89 1.42
N LEU A 224 -11.14 2.17 1.11
CA LEU A 224 -10.53 2.68 -0.10
C LEU A 224 -9.24 3.41 0.28
N PRO A 225 -8.15 2.67 0.59
CA PRO A 225 -6.87 3.28 0.97
C PRO A 225 -6.25 4.09 -0.16
N GLY A 226 -5.56 5.13 0.23
CA GLY A 226 -4.89 6.03 -0.70
C GLY A 226 -5.75 7.23 -1.08
N PRO A 227 -5.14 8.24 -1.66
CA PRO A 227 -5.82 9.49 -1.90
C PRO A 227 -6.75 9.42 -3.10
N VAL A 228 -8.05 9.62 -2.86
CA VAL A 228 -9.03 9.96 -3.89
C VAL A 228 -9.22 11.48 -3.84
N PRO A 229 -8.87 12.21 -4.90
CA PRO A 229 -9.14 13.64 -4.92
C PRO A 229 -10.64 13.93 -4.82
N TYR A 230 -11.04 14.80 -3.90
CA TYR A 230 -12.46 15.17 -3.74
C TYR A 230 -13.06 15.82 -4.99
N CYS A 231 -12.24 16.51 -5.78
CA CYS A 231 -12.65 17.09 -7.07
C CYS A 231 -12.82 16.07 -8.20
N GLU A 232 -12.48 14.80 -7.96
CA GLU A 232 -12.67 13.69 -8.91
C GLU A 232 -14.07 13.09 -8.81
N VAL A 233 -14.82 13.42 -7.76
CA VAL A 233 -16.16 12.88 -7.51
C VAL A 233 -17.16 14.00 -7.23
N ASP A 234 -18.44 13.74 -7.44
CA ASP A 234 -19.52 14.66 -7.11
C ASP A 234 -19.65 14.86 -5.60
N LYS A 235 -20.14 16.03 -5.17
CA LYS A 235 -20.21 16.38 -3.74
C LYS A 235 -21.04 15.41 -2.90
N GLU A 236 -22.03 14.76 -3.49
CA GLU A 236 -22.84 13.73 -2.81
C GLU A 236 -22.03 12.50 -2.37
N TYR A 237 -20.88 12.26 -2.99
CA TYR A 237 -19.97 11.17 -2.64
C TYR A 237 -19.01 11.51 -1.48
N TYR A 238 -18.96 12.77 -1.04
CA TYR A 238 -17.99 13.19 -0.02
C TYR A 238 -18.15 12.44 1.32
N GLU A 239 -19.39 12.17 1.74
CA GLU A 239 -19.64 11.41 2.96
C GLU A 239 -19.23 9.93 2.79
N LYS A 240 -19.55 9.31 1.67
CA LYS A 240 -19.10 7.94 1.36
C LYS A 240 -17.57 7.84 1.36
N LEU A 241 -16.88 8.82 0.78
CA LEU A 241 -15.43 8.91 0.83
C LEU A 241 -14.90 9.03 2.25
N ARG A 242 -15.55 9.82 3.12
CA ARG A 242 -15.14 9.95 4.53
C ARG A 242 -15.25 8.64 5.29
N ILE A 243 -16.22 7.79 4.93
CA ILE A 243 -16.42 6.47 5.54
C ILE A 243 -15.39 5.46 5.05
N LEU A 244 -15.04 5.49 3.75
CA LEU A 244 -14.18 4.49 3.11
C LEU A 244 -12.70 4.86 3.09
N ASN A 245 -12.37 6.17 3.05
CA ASN A 245 -11.02 6.62 2.73
C ASN A 245 -10.10 6.55 3.94
N ILE A 246 -8.95 5.91 3.76
CA ILE A 246 -7.81 5.97 4.69
C ILE A 246 -6.84 7.04 4.18
N PRO A 247 -6.62 8.14 4.93
CA PRO A 247 -5.75 9.22 4.50
C PRO A 247 -4.30 8.74 4.27
N CYS A 248 -3.72 9.18 3.18
CA CYS A 248 -2.32 8.91 2.86
C CYS A 248 -1.37 9.55 3.88
N GLN A 249 -0.39 8.78 4.34
CA GLN A 249 0.66 9.19 5.30
C GLN A 249 2.00 9.51 4.62
N TYR A 250 1.99 9.70 3.30
CA TYR A 250 3.16 9.98 2.48
C TYR A 250 3.99 11.15 3.02
N GLY A 251 5.27 10.88 3.27
CA GLY A 251 6.26 11.90 3.63
C GLY A 251 6.21 12.44 5.06
N TYR A 252 5.27 11.99 5.93
CA TYR A 252 5.20 12.49 7.31
C TYR A 252 4.90 11.43 8.39
N GLY A 253 4.28 10.31 8.05
CA GLY A 253 3.96 9.25 9.01
C GLY A 253 4.35 7.85 8.53
N LEU A 254 4.79 7.74 7.27
CA LEU A 254 5.18 6.51 6.60
C LEU A 254 6.60 6.64 6.05
N ALA A 255 7.38 5.58 6.16
CA ALA A 255 8.57 5.35 5.35
C ALA A 255 8.52 3.96 4.72
N ARG A 256 9.15 3.81 3.55
CA ARG A 256 9.41 2.50 2.94
C ARG A 256 10.91 2.23 2.97
N ILE A 257 11.28 1.01 3.30
CA ILE A 257 12.65 0.49 3.17
C ILE A 257 12.64 -0.58 2.08
N SER A 258 13.48 -0.41 1.06
CA SER A 258 13.60 -1.37 -0.03
C SER A 258 14.46 -2.58 0.37
N PRO A 259 14.40 -3.70 -0.39
CA PRO A 259 15.22 -4.88 -0.14
C PRO A 259 16.72 -4.63 -0.18
N VAL A 260 17.16 -3.54 -0.80
CA VAL A 260 18.57 -3.11 -0.90
C VAL A 260 18.93 -1.95 0.04
N GLY A 261 18.06 -1.62 1.00
CA GLY A 261 18.32 -0.62 2.05
C GLY A 261 18.04 0.84 1.67
N LYS A 262 17.40 1.12 0.52
CA LYS A 262 16.98 2.49 0.20
C LYS A 262 15.72 2.88 0.96
N VAL A 263 15.68 4.12 1.44
CA VAL A 263 14.51 4.69 2.15
C VAL A 263 13.80 5.67 1.24
N THR A 264 12.50 5.44 1.02
CA THR A 264 11.61 6.30 0.24
C THR A 264 10.36 6.67 1.03
N PRO A 265 9.60 7.71 0.64
CA PRO A 265 8.37 8.12 1.33
C PRO A 265 7.19 7.12 1.19
N CYS A 266 7.20 6.28 0.16
CA CYS A 266 6.21 5.20 -0.02
C CYS A 266 6.74 4.15 -1.02
N THR A 267 6.03 3.02 -1.15
CA THR A 267 6.41 1.88 -2.00
C THR A 267 6.49 2.20 -3.49
N ILE A 268 5.72 3.15 -3.97
CA ILE A 268 5.66 3.52 -5.39
C ILE A 268 6.46 4.79 -5.72
N SER A 269 7.20 5.33 -4.74
CA SER A 269 7.99 6.55 -4.93
C SER A 269 9.42 6.22 -5.35
N ASP A 270 9.89 6.90 -6.40
CA ASP A 270 11.30 6.85 -6.84
C ASP A 270 12.19 7.84 -6.06
N ASP A 271 11.61 8.61 -5.14
CA ASP A 271 12.31 9.63 -4.36
C ASP A 271 13.12 9.01 -3.22
N VAL A 272 14.36 8.68 -3.46
CA VAL A 272 15.27 8.09 -2.47
C VAL A 272 15.77 9.18 -1.52
N ILE A 273 15.32 9.15 -0.27
CA ILE A 273 15.74 10.10 0.79
C ILE A 273 17.08 9.69 1.40
N GLY A 274 17.37 8.40 1.45
CA GLY A 274 18.63 7.92 2.01
C GLY A 274 18.88 6.43 1.76
N ASP A 275 20.07 5.99 2.22
CA ASP A 275 20.57 4.64 2.05
C ASP A 275 21.09 4.10 3.39
N LEU A 276 20.47 3.04 3.89
CA LEU A 276 20.83 2.39 5.15
C LEU A 276 22.15 1.64 5.12
N ASN A 277 22.74 1.46 3.93
CA ASN A 277 24.10 0.94 3.80
C ASN A 277 25.16 1.99 4.20
N SER A 278 24.80 3.26 4.30
CA SER A 278 25.73 4.36 4.57
C SER A 278 25.32 5.29 5.72
N LYS A 279 24.06 5.28 6.12
CA LYS A 279 23.50 6.15 7.17
C LYS A 279 22.56 5.37 8.06
N SER A 280 22.43 5.78 9.32
CA SER A 280 21.40 5.26 10.21
C SER A 280 20.01 5.73 9.79
N PHE A 281 18.97 4.98 10.20
CA PHE A 281 17.59 5.38 9.92
C PHE A 281 17.25 6.74 10.56
N SER A 282 17.78 7.02 11.76
CA SER A 282 17.58 8.32 12.43
C SER A 282 18.17 9.49 11.63
N GLU A 283 19.38 9.33 11.05
CA GLU A 283 19.98 10.35 10.19
C GLU A 283 19.14 10.57 8.93
N ILE A 284 18.67 9.47 8.31
CA ILE A 284 17.83 9.54 7.12
C ILE A 284 16.48 10.21 7.44
N TRP A 285 15.84 9.86 8.57
CA TRP A 285 14.55 10.44 8.95
C TRP A 285 14.65 11.93 9.28
N LYS A 286 15.79 12.40 9.75
CA LYS A 286 16.07 13.83 10.03
C LYS A 286 16.57 14.59 8.81
N ALA A 287 16.85 13.93 7.69
CA ALA A 287 17.40 14.58 6.50
C ALA A 287 16.44 15.63 5.90
N GLU A 288 17.01 16.66 5.30
CA GLU A 288 16.26 17.75 4.64
C GLU A 288 15.37 17.27 3.48
N GLY A 289 15.68 16.12 2.87
CA GLY A 289 14.89 15.53 1.79
C GLY A 289 13.40 15.33 2.09
N TRP A 290 13.02 15.29 3.38
CA TRP A 290 11.63 15.21 3.81
C TRP A 290 10.92 16.55 3.89
N THR A 291 11.64 17.67 3.94
CA THR A 291 11.09 19.02 4.18
C THR A 291 10.05 19.41 3.13
N LYS A 292 10.25 19.01 1.88
CA LYS A 292 9.29 19.26 0.80
C LYS A 292 7.89 18.66 1.06
N TYR A 293 7.82 17.55 1.80
CA TYR A 293 6.55 16.93 2.20
C TYR A 293 5.91 17.64 3.38
N GLU A 294 6.70 18.08 4.35
CA GLU A 294 6.24 18.90 5.47
C GLU A 294 5.64 20.24 4.99
N HIS A 295 6.27 20.88 4.03
CA HIS A 295 5.81 22.13 3.44
C HIS A 295 4.72 21.94 2.37
N LEU A 296 4.29 20.71 2.12
CA LEU A 296 3.26 20.38 1.14
C LEU A 296 3.59 20.86 -0.29
N CYS A 297 4.90 20.97 -0.62
CA CYS A 297 5.37 21.40 -1.94
C CYS A 297 4.88 20.48 -3.08
N HIS A 298 4.46 19.27 -2.74
CA HIS A 298 3.89 18.30 -3.67
C HIS A 298 2.41 18.60 -4.01
N ILE A 299 1.75 19.51 -3.30
CA ILE A 299 0.35 19.83 -3.58
C ILE A 299 0.27 20.72 -4.82
N PRO A 300 -0.54 20.34 -5.83
CA PRO A 300 -0.71 21.14 -7.02
C PRO A 300 -1.15 22.57 -6.70
N ILE A 301 -0.61 23.57 -7.42
CA ILE A 301 -0.92 25.00 -7.20
C ILE A 301 -2.43 25.24 -7.21
N GLY A 302 -3.17 24.59 -8.12
CA GLY A 302 -4.63 24.68 -8.17
C GLY A 302 -5.37 24.16 -6.93
N CYS A 303 -4.71 23.42 -6.03
CA CYS A 303 -5.31 22.92 -4.80
C CYS A 303 -5.06 23.83 -3.58
N GLN A 304 -4.20 24.85 -3.69
CA GLN A 304 -3.81 25.70 -2.54
C GLN A 304 -5.00 26.47 -1.93
N GLU A 305 -6.00 26.82 -2.75
CA GLU A 305 -7.22 27.52 -2.31
C GLU A 305 -8.43 26.57 -2.17
N CYS A 306 -8.23 25.28 -2.33
CA CYS A 306 -9.32 24.29 -2.25
C CYS A 306 -9.76 24.05 -0.80
N SER A 307 -11.06 24.12 -0.52
CA SER A 307 -11.61 23.86 0.83
C SER A 307 -11.33 22.45 1.35
N GLU A 308 -11.18 21.47 0.46
CA GLU A 308 -10.92 20.06 0.80
C GLU A 308 -9.42 19.72 0.89
N VAL A 309 -8.51 20.67 0.66
CA VAL A 309 -7.06 20.39 0.58
C VAL A 309 -6.49 19.77 1.86
N LYS A 310 -6.99 20.16 3.03
CA LYS A 310 -6.54 19.61 4.34
C LYS A 310 -6.84 18.11 4.45
N ARG A 311 -7.89 17.62 3.81
CA ARG A 311 -8.29 16.19 3.78
C ARG A 311 -7.68 15.46 2.61
N CYS A 312 -7.85 16.03 1.42
CA CYS A 312 -7.45 15.44 0.14
C CYS A 312 -5.93 15.47 -0.08
N LYS A 313 -5.24 16.51 0.45
CA LYS A 313 -3.79 16.74 0.26
C LYS A 313 -3.36 16.71 -1.22
N GLY A 314 -4.24 17.11 -2.11
CA GLY A 314 -3.97 17.15 -3.55
C GLY A 314 -4.01 15.79 -4.27
N GLY A 315 -4.35 14.71 -3.59
CA GLY A 315 -4.35 13.35 -4.15
C GLY A 315 -2.99 12.64 -4.05
N CYS A 316 -2.76 11.61 -4.86
CA CYS A 316 -1.50 10.89 -4.86
C CYS A 316 -0.39 11.70 -5.54
N VAL A 317 0.73 11.86 -4.87
CA VAL A 317 1.89 12.64 -5.36
C VAL A 317 2.69 11.92 -6.45
N VAL A 318 2.49 10.61 -6.58
CA VAL A 318 3.17 9.76 -7.56
C VAL A 318 2.34 9.60 -8.84
N TYR A 319 1.12 10.14 -8.85
CA TYR A 319 0.24 10.08 -10.01
C TYR A 319 0.81 10.87 -11.19
N ASP A 320 0.82 10.28 -12.40
CA ASP A 320 1.17 11.02 -13.62
C ASP A 320 0.07 12.02 -13.93
N GLU A 321 0.45 13.28 -14.03
CA GLU A 321 -0.37 14.48 -14.09
C GLU A 321 -1.24 14.63 -15.33
N SER A 322 -0.90 13.92 -16.40
CA SER A 322 -1.61 14.02 -17.68
C SER A 322 -3.05 13.49 -17.61
N ILE A 323 -3.48 12.93 -16.44
CA ILE A 323 -4.66 12.08 -16.38
C ILE A 323 -5.69 12.53 -15.35
N ILE A 324 -5.33 13.38 -14.38
CA ILE A 324 -6.27 13.89 -13.38
C ILE A 324 -6.57 15.36 -13.64
N SER A 325 -7.74 15.63 -14.16
CA SER A 325 -8.33 16.97 -14.13
C SER A 325 -8.99 17.19 -12.76
N CYS A 326 -8.45 18.09 -11.97
CA CYS A 326 -9.14 18.61 -10.80
C CYS A 326 -10.09 19.71 -11.28
N GLY A 327 -11.29 19.35 -11.78
CA GLY A 327 -12.16 20.26 -12.50
C GLY A 327 -11.45 20.84 -13.74
N GLU A 328 -11.60 22.14 -13.99
CA GLU A 328 -10.87 22.84 -15.06
C GLU A 328 -9.37 23.08 -14.76
N LYS A 329 -8.88 22.65 -13.60
CA LYS A 329 -7.50 22.84 -13.15
C LYS A 329 -6.67 21.62 -13.48
N VAL A 330 -5.96 21.68 -14.61
CA VAL A 330 -4.96 20.68 -15.00
C VAL A 330 -3.84 20.66 -13.97
N ARG A 331 -3.55 19.51 -13.37
CA ARG A 331 -2.34 19.31 -12.58
C ARG A 331 -1.15 19.31 -13.53
N THR A 332 -0.28 20.29 -13.46
CA THR A 332 0.96 20.31 -14.26
C THR A 332 2.14 19.81 -13.42
N LYS A 333 3.00 18.95 -14.02
CA LYS A 333 4.18 18.29 -13.42
C LYS A 333 5.36 19.21 -13.10
N LYS A 334 5.13 20.47 -13.10
CA LYS A 334 6.14 21.34 -12.53
C LYS A 334 5.99 21.28 -11.02
N TRP A 335 6.85 20.49 -10.39
CA TRP A 335 7.30 20.75 -9.03
C TRP A 335 7.75 22.21 -9.00
N GLY A 336 6.76 23.09 -9.04
CA GLY A 336 7.01 24.50 -8.86
C GLY A 336 7.34 24.68 -7.40
N TYR A 337 8.63 24.60 -7.07
CA TYR A 337 9.10 25.47 -6.02
C TYR A 337 8.52 26.83 -6.39
N ALA A 338 7.65 27.38 -5.55
CA ALA A 338 7.49 28.79 -5.51
C ALA A 338 8.91 29.28 -5.23
N ASP A 339 9.60 29.79 -6.25
CA ASP A 339 10.86 30.46 -6.08
C ASP A 339 10.60 31.48 -4.98
N GLY A 340 11.23 31.23 -3.81
CA GLY A 340 11.15 32.15 -2.72
C GLY A 340 11.85 33.44 -3.17
N GLU A 341 11.07 34.48 -3.33
CA GLU A 341 11.52 35.83 -3.03
C GLU A 341 11.22 36.16 -1.57
#